data_5d7018a4df1d92ed729c70713aece269
#
_entry.id   5d7018a4df1d92ed729c70713aece269
#
_cell.length_a   1.000
_cell.length_b   1.000
_cell.length_c   1.000
_cell.angle_alpha   90.00
_cell.angle_beta   90.00
_cell.angle_gamma   90.00
#
_symmetry.space_group_name_H-M   'P 1'
#
loop_
_entity.id
_entity.type
_entity.pdbx_description
1 polymer ?
#
loop_
_entity_poly.entity_id
_entity_poly.type
_entity_poly.pdbx_seq_one_letter_code
_entity_poly.pdbx_strand_id
1 'polypeptide(L)'
;VYMEKEVVENVEDPVTQISLADARMIAPRHVLGDIVQIPIDSHDFGRIATQNAKNVILQKIREESRKSQLSEWQCKEKEVVTGIVQRYIGRNVSVDLGKIDAILPEAEQVKGEVFQRTERIKVYILEVKDSPKGPRISVSRTHPDLVRRLFEAEIAEVRDGTVEIRAIAREAGSRTKIAVSSTDPNVDPVGACVGLNGARVNAIVNELRGEKIDIINWDDNPAFLIENALSPAKVISVVADEDEKEAQVIVPDY
;
A
#
# COMPACT_ATOMS: atom_id res chain seq x y z
N VAL A 1 -41.01 6.50 7.37
CA VAL A 1 -39.94 7.29 7.97
C VAL A 1 -40.24 7.48 9.42
N TYR A 2 -39.22 7.32 10.27
CA TYR A 2 -39.38 7.50 11.72
C TYR A 2 -38.51 8.68 12.17
N MET A 3 -38.98 9.45 13.13
CA MET A 3 -38.19 10.46 13.84
C MET A 3 -37.75 9.85 15.17
N GLU A 4 -36.49 9.94 15.48
CA GLU A 4 -35.91 9.50 16.75
C GLU A 4 -35.92 10.68 17.72
N LYS A 5 -36.53 10.51 18.92
CA LYS A 5 -36.53 11.50 19.98
C LYS A 5 -36.03 10.89 21.28
N GLU A 6 -35.19 11.61 21.99
CA GLU A 6 -34.72 11.23 23.32
C GLU A 6 -35.76 11.58 24.38
N VAL A 7 -36.02 10.67 25.31
CA VAL A 7 -36.96 10.85 26.42
C VAL A 7 -36.27 11.66 27.51
N VAL A 8 -36.79 12.88 27.75
CA VAL A 8 -36.28 13.81 28.77
C VAL A 8 -37.38 14.19 29.76
N GLU A 9 -36.98 14.71 30.92
CA GLU A 9 -37.93 15.19 31.91
C GLU A 9 -38.53 16.53 31.49
N ASN A 10 -37.70 17.45 31.01
CA ASN A 10 -38.09 18.75 30.46
C ASN A 10 -37.61 18.85 29.00
N VAL A 11 -38.56 19.12 28.11
CA VAL A 11 -38.28 19.23 26.65
C VAL A 11 -37.75 20.63 26.37
N GLU A 12 -36.46 20.71 25.97
CA GLU A 12 -35.84 21.97 25.52
C GLU A 12 -35.98 22.13 24.01
N ASP A 13 -35.81 21.03 23.27
CA ASP A 13 -35.98 20.99 21.81
C ASP A 13 -37.05 19.98 21.41
N PRO A 14 -38.24 20.44 20.98
CA PRO A 14 -39.33 19.55 20.59
C PRO A 14 -39.07 18.73 19.33
N VAL A 15 -37.99 19.02 18.58
CA VAL A 15 -37.62 18.23 17.39
C VAL A 15 -36.88 16.96 17.77
N THR A 16 -35.92 17.06 18.69
CA THR A 16 -35.05 15.97 19.09
C THR A 16 -35.43 15.28 20.39
N GLN A 17 -36.32 15.91 21.18
CA GLN A 17 -36.71 15.46 22.53
C GLN A 17 -38.21 15.23 22.67
N ILE A 18 -38.58 14.33 23.57
CA ILE A 18 -39.98 14.04 23.95
C ILE A 18 -40.07 13.89 25.46
N SER A 19 -41.23 14.35 26.04
CA SER A 19 -41.44 14.20 27.47
C SER A 19 -41.66 12.73 27.86
N LEU A 20 -41.27 12.36 29.09
CA LEU A 20 -41.49 11.02 29.62
C LEU A 20 -42.97 10.65 29.61
N ALA A 21 -43.87 11.64 29.84
CA ALA A 21 -45.32 11.42 29.81
C ALA A 21 -45.80 11.02 28.41
N ASP A 22 -45.37 11.75 27.38
CA ASP A 22 -45.76 11.48 26.00
C ASP A 22 -45.09 10.18 25.46
N ALA A 23 -43.86 9.92 25.86
CA ALA A 23 -43.16 8.66 25.50
C ALA A 23 -43.90 7.44 26.07
N ARG A 24 -44.45 7.51 27.30
CA ARG A 24 -45.21 6.44 27.91
C ARG A 24 -46.61 6.28 27.30
N MET A 25 -47.16 7.29 26.64
CA MET A 25 -48.36 7.12 25.82
C MET A 25 -48.12 6.26 24.58
N ILE A 26 -46.90 6.31 24.02
CA ILE A 26 -46.50 5.47 22.88
C ILE A 26 -46.22 4.04 23.34
N ALA A 27 -45.44 3.86 24.41
CA ALA A 27 -45.22 2.58 25.05
C ALA A 27 -44.89 2.76 26.55
N PRO A 28 -45.65 2.08 27.47
CA PRO A 28 -45.53 2.26 28.94
C PRO A 28 -44.13 1.91 29.50
N ARG A 29 -43.30 1.20 28.75
CA ARG A 29 -41.96 0.76 29.16
C ARG A 29 -40.85 1.80 29.06
N HIS A 30 -41.11 2.95 28.42
CA HIS A 30 -40.06 3.95 28.21
C HIS A 30 -39.66 4.62 29.52
N VAL A 31 -38.31 4.83 29.64
CA VAL A 31 -37.67 5.51 30.76
C VAL A 31 -36.86 6.72 30.24
N LEU A 32 -36.43 7.60 31.17
CA LEU A 32 -35.57 8.73 30.80
C LEU A 32 -34.27 8.26 30.13
N GLY A 33 -33.91 8.93 29.04
CA GLY A 33 -32.73 8.60 28.22
C GLY A 33 -32.99 7.57 27.11
N ASP A 34 -34.20 6.98 27.03
CA ASP A 34 -34.55 6.11 25.91
C ASP A 34 -34.71 6.89 24.61
N ILE A 35 -34.48 6.19 23.48
CA ILE A 35 -34.77 6.73 22.14
C ILE A 35 -36.09 6.16 21.66
N VAL A 36 -37.07 7.03 21.41
CA VAL A 36 -38.40 6.67 20.89
C VAL A 36 -38.46 6.96 19.39
N GLN A 37 -38.89 5.96 18.62
CA GLN A 37 -39.14 6.11 17.19
C GLN A 37 -40.60 6.45 16.94
N ILE A 38 -40.85 7.66 16.45
CA ILE A 38 -42.19 8.18 16.14
C ILE A 38 -42.40 8.10 14.63
N PRO A 39 -43.39 7.38 14.11
CA PRO A 39 -43.72 7.38 12.69
C PRO A 39 -44.17 8.76 12.24
N ILE A 40 -43.59 9.23 11.14
CA ILE A 40 -43.96 10.51 10.53
C ILE A 40 -44.79 10.22 9.28
N ASP A 41 -45.94 10.90 9.16
CA ASP A 41 -46.77 10.77 7.98
C ASP A 41 -46.06 11.41 6.76
N SER A 42 -46.00 10.66 5.66
CA SER A 42 -45.32 11.09 4.46
C SER A 42 -46.01 12.26 3.73
N HIS A 43 -47.27 12.55 4.09
CA HIS A 43 -47.99 13.67 3.51
C HIS A 43 -47.49 15.06 3.92
N ASP A 44 -46.78 15.14 5.06
CA ASP A 44 -46.21 16.39 5.59
C ASP A 44 -44.86 16.78 4.97
N PHE A 45 -44.26 15.89 4.14
CA PHE A 45 -43.03 16.18 3.45
C PHE A 45 -43.23 17.00 2.18
N GLY A 46 -43.05 18.32 2.28
CA GLY A 46 -42.95 19.17 1.09
C GLY A 46 -41.81 18.74 0.15
N ARG A 47 -41.91 19.07 -1.16
CA ARG A 47 -40.93 18.74 -2.20
C ARG A 47 -39.45 19.06 -1.80
N ILE A 48 -39.28 20.19 -1.10
CA ILE A 48 -37.95 20.66 -0.67
C ILE A 48 -37.39 19.75 0.41
N ALA A 49 -38.20 19.36 1.43
CA ALA A 49 -37.76 18.47 2.50
C ALA A 49 -37.40 17.09 1.97
N THR A 50 -38.19 16.53 1.04
CA THR A 50 -37.91 15.26 0.38
C THR A 50 -36.62 15.30 -0.40
N GLN A 51 -36.38 16.39 -1.16
CA GLN A 51 -35.13 16.55 -1.92
C GLN A 51 -33.91 16.69 -1.02
N ASN A 52 -34.01 17.42 0.08
CA ASN A 52 -32.96 17.58 1.09
C ASN A 52 -32.67 16.24 1.76
N ALA A 53 -33.69 15.49 2.19
CA ALA A 53 -33.52 14.16 2.77
C ALA A 53 -32.79 13.21 1.81
N LYS A 54 -33.17 13.17 0.51
CA LYS A 54 -32.49 12.40 -0.51
C LYS A 54 -31.02 12.79 -0.63
N ASN A 55 -30.72 14.08 -0.66
CA ASN A 55 -29.34 14.57 -0.80
C ASN A 55 -28.50 14.18 0.42
N VAL A 56 -29.03 14.30 1.64
CA VAL A 56 -28.35 13.90 2.87
C VAL A 56 -28.08 12.40 2.91
N ILE A 57 -29.06 11.58 2.52
CA ILE A 57 -28.90 10.11 2.45
C ILE A 57 -27.82 9.76 1.43
N LEU A 58 -27.87 10.33 0.22
CA LEU A 58 -26.86 10.08 -0.80
C LEU A 58 -25.46 10.54 -0.36
N GLN A 59 -25.37 11.65 0.36
CA GLN A 59 -24.11 12.13 0.91
C GLN A 59 -23.58 11.14 1.96
N LYS A 60 -24.41 10.66 2.89
CA LYS A 60 -24.01 9.68 3.90
C LYS A 60 -23.55 8.35 3.27
N ILE A 61 -24.26 7.85 2.27
CA ILE A 61 -23.84 6.64 1.53
C ILE A 61 -22.47 6.85 0.89
N ARG A 62 -22.21 8.02 0.27
CA ARG A 62 -20.92 8.34 -0.32
C ARG A 62 -19.81 8.44 0.72
N GLU A 63 -20.08 9.06 1.87
CA GLU A 63 -19.13 9.16 2.98
C GLU A 63 -18.74 7.79 3.52
N GLU A 64 -19.70 6.91 3.76
CA GLU A 64 -19.44 5.54 4.25
C GLU A 64 -18.73 4.67 3.20
N SER A 65 -19.13 4.76 1.93
CA SER A 65 -18.44 4.10 0.83
C SER A 65 -16.96 4.56 0.73
N ARG A 66 -16.71 5.87 0.91
CA ARG A 66 -15.36 6.44 0.88
C ARG A 66 -14.52 5.94 2.06
N LYS A 67 -15.08 5.89 3.27
CA LYS A 67 -14.38 5.36 4.45
C LYS A 67 -14.01 3.88 4.26
N SER A 68 -14.94 3.08 3.73
CA SER A 68 -14.70 1.67 3.44
C SER A 68 -13.58 1.49 2.42
N GLN A 69 -13.59 2.28 1.33
CA GLN A 69 -12.51 2.26 0.34
C GLN A 69 -11.17 2.69 0.94
N LEU A 70 -11.16 3.76 1.76
CA LEU A 70 -9.94 4.21 2.43
C LEU A 70 -9.33 3.10 3.29
N SER A 71 -10.14 2.45 4.13
CA SER A 71 -9.71 1.34 4.98
C SER A 71 -9.18 0.15 4.16
N GLU A 72 -9.89 -0.23 3.06
CA GLU A 72 -9.44 -1.30 2.15
C GLU A 72 -8.05 -1.02 1.58
N TRP A 73 -7.77 0.22 1.17
CA TRP A 73 -6.50 0.57 0.56
C TRP A 73 -5.39 0.86 1.58
N GLN A 74 -5.72 1.34 2.78
CA GLN A 74 -4.75 1.49 3.87
C GLN A 74 -4.15 0.14 4.28
N CYS A 75 -4.95 -0.93 4.27
CA CYS A 75 -4.43 -2.28 4.53
C CYS A 75 -3.45 -2.77 3.45
N LYS A 76 -3.46 -2.17 2.27
CA LYS A 76 -2.56 -2.50 1.15
C LYS A 76 -1.37 -1.56 1.03
N GLU A 77 -1.21 -0.63 1.95
CA GLU A 77 0.02 0.18 2.01
C GLU A 77 1.24 -0.73 2.15
N LYS A 78 2.33 -0.34 1.48
CA LYS A 78 3.59 -1.12 1.43
C LYS A 78 3.48 -2.48 0.74
N GLU A 79 2.44 -2.68 -0.06
CA GLU A 79 2.30 -3.84 -0.94
C GLU A 79 2.49 -3.47 -2.41
N VAL A 80 2.77 -4.49 -3.22
CA VAL A 80 2.82 -4.38 -4.68
C VAL A 80 1.49 -4.78 -5.27
N VAL A 81 0.95 -3.91 -6.11
CA VAL A 81 -0.29 -4.14 -6.85
C VAL A 81 -0.06 -4.00 -8.35
N THR A 82 -0.86 -4.73 -9.13
CA THR A 82 -0.87 -4.57 -10.57
C THR A 82 -1.91 -3.52 -10.94
N GLY A 83 -1.47 -2.49 -11.67
CA GLY A 83 -2.35 -1.47 -12.20
C GLY A 83 -2.25 -1.35 -13.71
N ILE A 84 -3.20 -0.65 -14.31
CA ILE A 84 -3.27 -0.39 -15.75
C ILE A 84 -2.98 1.09 -15.98
N VAL A 85 -2.02 1.39 -16.83
CA VAL A 85 -1.68 2.78 -17.19
C VAL A 85 -2.83 3.39 -18.00
N GLN A 86 -3.43 4.47 -17.49
CA GLN A 86 -4.52 5.17 -18.18
C GLN A 86 -4.01 6.32 -19.05
N ARG A 87 -3.31 7.27 -18.43
CA ARG A 87 -2.86 8.51 -19.10
C ARG A 87 -1.76 9.22 -18.30
N TYR A 88 -1.06 10.09 -19.00
CA TYR A 88 -0.19 11.08 -18.36
C TYR A 88 -1.01 12.29 -17.91
N ILE A 89 -0.75 12.79 -16.72
CA ILE A 89 -1.30 14.02 -16.15
C ILE A 89 -0.11 14.94 -15.84
N GLY A 90 0.24 15.79 -16.82
CA GLY A 90 1.51 16.51 -16.80
C GLY A 90 2.68 15.52 -16.88
N ARG A 91 3.53 15.50 -15.86
CA ARG A 91 4.66 14.56 -15.73
C ARG A 91 4.33 13.31 -14.92
N ASN A 92 3.17 13.29 -14.25
CA ASN A 92 2.72 12.15 -13.48
C ASN A 92 1.96 11.15 -14.35
N VAL A 93 1.93 9.89 -13.95
CA VAL A 93 1.16 8.83 -14.63
C VAL A 93 -0.03 8.44 -13.76
N SER A 94 -1.23 8.41 -14.36
CA SER A 94 -2.43 7.85 -13.73
C SER A 94 -2.48 6.36 -14.01
N VAL A 95 -2.59 5.58 -12.93
CA VAL A 95 -2.63 4.12 -12.95
C VAL A 95 -3.95 3.67 -12.34
N ASP A 96 -4.74 2.93 -13.09
CA ASP A 96 -6.00 2.34 -12.64
C ASP A 96 -5.72 1.07 -11.83
N LEU A 97 -6.17 1.05 -10.60
CA LEU A 97 -6.11 -0.12 -9.73
C LEU A 97 -7.44 -0.89 -9.67
N GLY A 98 -8.36 -0.62 -10.60
CA GLY A 98 -9.67 -1.25 -10.75
C GLY A 98 -10.80 -0.45 -10.12
N LYS A 99 -10.74 -0.12 -8.84
CA LYS A 99 -11.77 0.69 -8.16
C LYS A 99 -11.38 2.15 -7.96
N ILE A 100 -10.10 2.44 -8.00
CA ILE A 100 -9.51 3.76 -7.70
C ILE A 100 -8.30 3.98 -8.61
N ASP A 101 -8.11 5.25 -8.99
CA ASP A 101 -6.92 5.68 -9.72
C ASP A 101 -5.80 6.05 -8.73
N ALA A 102 -4.63 5.49 -8.95
CA ALA A 102 -3.40 5.88 -8.26
C ALA A 102 -2.59 6.86 -9.11
N ILE A 103 -1.74 7.62 -8.45
CA ILE A 103 -0.83 8.55 -9.09
C ILE A 103 0.60 8.05 -8.90
N LEU A 104 1.32 7.89 -10.02
CA LEU A 104 2.76 7.65 -10.06
C LEU A 104 3.45 8.99 -10.33
N PRO A 105 3.99 9.68 -9.30
CA PRO A 105 4.66 10.96 -9.47
C PRO A 105 5.93 10.84 -10.30
N GLU A 106 6.37 11.94 -10.96
CA GLU A 106 7.60 11.95 -11.75
C GLU A 106 8.83 11.49 -10.94
N ALA A 107 8.94 11.90 -9.68
CA ALA A 107 10.03 11.51 -8.80
C ALA A 107 10.08 9.99 -8.49
N GLU A 108 8.95 9.32 -8.61
CA GLU A 108 8.79 7.89 -8.35
C GLU A 108 8.78 7.04 -9.63
N GLN A 109 9.00 7.67 -10.78
CA GLN A 109 9.19 6.99 -12.06
C GLN A 109 10.66 6.66 -12.28
N VAL A 110 10.93 5.51 -12.84
CA VAL A 110 12.28 5.13 -13.23
C VAL A 110 12.69 5.92 -14.48
N LYS A 111 13.86 6.52 -14.45
CA LYS A 111 14.39 7.29 -15.58
C LYS A 111 14.51 6.39 -16.82
N GLY A 112 13.88 6.84 -17.92
CA GLY A 112 13.90 6.08 -19.19
C GLY A 112 12.74 5.11 -19.35
N GLU A 113 11.92 4.84 -18.34
CA GLU A 113 10.68 4.09 -18.50
C GLU A 113 9.63 4.94 -19.25
N VAL A 114 9.10 4.39 -20.34
CA VAL A 114 7.99 4.98 -21.09
C VAL A 114 6.79 4.04 -20.94
N PHE A 115 5.68 4.59 -20.43
CA PHE A 115 4.46 3.82 -20.20
C PHE A 115 3.49 4.01 -21.38
N GLN A 116 2.98 2.89 -21.89
CA GLN A 116 1.94 2.89 -22.90
C GLN A 116 0.54 2.85 -22.26
N ARG A 117 -0.44 3.42 -22.94
CA ARG A 117 -1.83 3.31 -22.50
C ARG A 117 -2.27 1.85 -22.48
N THR A 118 -3.06 1.46 -21.48
CA THR A 118 -3.56 0.10 -21.27
C THR A 118 -2.49 -0.92 -20.87
N GLU A 119 -1.24 -0.50 -20.69
CA GLU A 119 -0.18 -1.36 -20.24
C GLU A 119 -0.37 -1.74 -18.75
N ARG A 120 -0.11 -3.00 -18.44
CA ARG A 120 -0.11 -3.49 -17.06
C ARG A 120 1.27 -3.32 -16.46
N ILE A 121 1.33 -2.71 -15.29
CA ILE A 121 2.57 -2.49 -14.53
C ILE A 121 2.37 -2.88 -13.07
N LYS A 122 3.40 -3.40 -12.44
CA LYS A 122 3.44 -3.59 -10.99
C LYS A 122 3.98 -2.33 -10.32
N VAL A 123 3.28 -1.84 -9.31
CA VAL A 123 3.63 -0.63 -8.58
C VAL A 123 3.56 -0.88 -7.07
N TYR A 124 4.46 -0.24 -6.34
CA TYR A 124 4.48 -0.28 -4.88
C TYR A 124 3.64 0.86 -4.32
N ILE A 125 2.74 0.58 -3.38
CA ILE A 125 1.91 1.60 -2.73
C ILE A 125 2.73 2.27 -1.64
N LEU A 126 3.04 3.57 -1.84
CA LEU A 126 3.78 4.38 -0.87
C LEU A 126 2.89 4.81 0.28
N GLU A 127 1.75 5.41 -0.05
CA GLU A 127 0.85 5.99 0.93
C GLU A 127 -0.57 6.10 0.38
N VAL A 128 -1.53 6.04 1.29
CA VAL A 128 -2.95 6.26 1.00
C VAL A 128 -3.46 7.42 1.84
N LYS A 129 -3.74 8.55 1.21
CA LYS A 129 -4.26 9.76 1.87
C LYS A 129 -5.75 9.91 1.68
N ASP A 130 -6.45 10.33 2.73
CA ASP A 130 -7.83 10.77 2.59
C ASP A 130 -7.89 12.16 1.94
N SER A 131 -8.77 12.32 0.97
CA SER A 131 -9.04 13.62 0.36
C SER A 131 -10.54 13.83 0.18
N PRO A 132 -11.00 15.09 0.06
CA PRO A 132 -12.44 15.40 -0.10
C PRO A 132 -13.10 14.70 -1.29
N LYS A 133 -12.33 14.28 -2.28
CA LYS A 133 -12.82 13.58 -3.49
C LYS A 133 -12.73 12.05 -3.41
N GLY A 134 -12.16 11.50 -2.33
CA GLY A 134 -11.92 10.07 -2.14
C GLY A 134 -10.46 9.76 -1.79
N PRO A 135 -10.11 8.49 -1.52
CA PRO A 135 -8.75 8.09 -1.24
C PRO A 135 -7.80 8.46 -2.38
N ARG A 136 -6.65 9.03 -2.03
CA ARG A 136 -5.59 9.36 -2.98
C ARG A 136 -4.40 8.44 -2.74
N ILE A 137 -4.10 7.60 -3.71
CA ILE A 137 -3.05 6.59 -3.63
C ILE A 137 -1.83 7.10 -4.40
N SER A 138 -0.69 7.18 -3.72
CA SER A 138 0.61 7.44 -4.33
C SER A 138 1.37 6.13 -4.48
N VAL A 139 1.89 5.88 -5.66
CA VAL A 139 2.63 4.65 -5.98
C VAL A 139 4.03 4.96 -6.49
N SER A 140 4.93 3.99 -6.35
CA SER A 140 6.33 4.09 -6.76
C SER A 140 6.77 2.91 -7.61
N ARG A 141 7.73 3.19 -8.51
CA ARG A 141 8.53 2.19 -9.21
C ARG A 141 10.02 2.27 -8.85
N THR A 142 10.42 3.30 -8.09
CA THR A 142 11.81 3.52 -7.66
C THR A 142 12.10 2.93 -6.28
N HIS A 143 11.09 2.70 -5.45
CA HIS A 143 11.26 2.25 -4.08
C HIS A 143 11.94 0.87 -4.00
N PRO A 144 12.94 0.65 -3.11
CA PRO A 144 13.62 -0.64 -2.97
C PRO A 144 12.68 -1.79 -2.61
N ASP A 145 11.66 -1.54 -1.80
CA ASP A 145 10.70 -2.56 -1.40
C ASP A 145 9.82 -3.07 -2.56
N LEU A 146 9.74 -2.35 -3.69
CA LEU A 146 9.16 -2.92 -4.90
C LEU A 146 9.87 -4.23 -5.27
N VAL A 147 11.20 -4.20 -5.26
CA VAL A 147 12.00 -5.39 -5.59
C VAL A 147 11.81 -6.49 -4.54
N ARG A 148 11.83 -6.14 -3.25
CA ARG A 148 11.57 -7.09 -2.15
C ARG A 148 10.24 -7.83 -2.35
N ARG A 149 9.15 -7.09 -2.60
CA ARG A 149 7.82 -7.67 -2.81
C ARG A 149 7.73 -8.49 -4.10
N LEU A 150 8.47 -8.12 -5.15
CA LEU A 150 8.55 -8.93 -6.36
C LEU A 150 9.23 -10.28 -6.09
N PHE A 151 10.29 -10.30 -5.27
CA PHE A 151 10.94 -11.55 -4.84
C PHE A 151 10.00 -12.41 -4.00
N GLU A 152 9.28 -11.82 -3.04
CA GLU A 152 8.28 -12.54 -2.23
C GLU A 152 7.14 -13.14 -3.08
N ALA A 153 6.75 -12.46 -4.14
CA ALA A 153 5.70 -12.93 -5.05
C ALA A 153 6.16 -14.08 -5.96
N GLU A 154 7.42 -14.03 -6.44
CA GLU A 154 7.95 -14.97 -7.43
C GLU A 154 8.61 -16.19 -6.79
N ILE A 155 9.18 -16.05 -5.57
CA ILE A 155 10.01 -17.04 -4.93
C ILE A 155 9.34 -17.56 -3.67
N ALA A 156 8.98 -18.85 -3.67
CA ALA A 156 8.27 -19.47 -2.56
C ALA A 156 9.12 -19.46 -1.27
N GLU A 157 10.42 -19.74 -1.38
CA GLU A 157 11.37 -19.81 -0.28
C GLU A 157 11.59 -18.45 0.40
N VAL A 158 11.38 -17.33 -0.34
CA VAL A 158 11.38 -15.97 0.24
C VAL A 158 10.05 -15.68 0.92
N ARG A 159 8.94 -16.11 0.32
CA ARG A 159 7.59 -15.88 0.86
C ARG A 159 7.33 -16.67 2.16
N ASP A 160 7.86 -17.87 2.29
CA ASP A 160 7.70 -18.71 3.49
C ASP A 160 8.74 -18.41 4.58
N GLY A 161 9.73 -17.54 4.28
CA GLY A 161 10.76 -17.10 5.21
C GLY A 161 11.95 -18.08 5.34
N THR A 162 12.05 -19.12 4.50
CA THR A 162 13.23 -20.00 4.45
C THR A 162 14.44 -19.23 3.96
N VAL A 163 14.25 -18.34 2.98
CA VAL A 163 15.25 -17.39 2.51
C VAL A 163 14.84 -15.97 2.91
N GLU A 164 15.73 -15.28 3.60
CA GLU A 164 15.49 -13.91 4.06
C GLU A 164 16.29 -12.90 3.22
N ILE A 165 15.63 -11.83 2.81
CA ILE A 165 16.28 -10.68 2.20
C ILE A 165 16.78 -9.75 3.31
N ARG A 166 18.07 -9.77 3.58
CA ARG A 166 18.73 -9.01 4.66
C ARG A 166 18.95 -7.55 4.28
N ALA A 167 19.38 -7.30 3.05
CA ALA A 167 19.62 -5.94 2.57
C ALA A 167 19.32 -5.80 1.08
N ILE A 168 18.92 -4.60 0.67
CA ILE A 168 18.72 -4.21 -0.72
C ILE A 168 19.39 -2.86 -0.94
N ALA A 169 20.23 -2.78 -1.95
CA ALA A 169 20.79 -1.54 -2.46
C ALA A 169 20.37 -1.39 -3.93
N ARG A 170 19.58 -0.35 -4.25
CA ARG A 170 18.92 -0.18 -5.55
C ARG A 170 19.24 1.17 -6.17
N GLU A 171 19.70 1.13 -7.42
CA GLU A 171 19.69 2.24 -8.35
C GLU A 171 18.66 1.94 -9.43
N ALA A 172 17.45 2.51 -9.23
CA ALA A 172 16.27 2.16 -10.03
C ALA A 172 16.51 2.39 -11.54
N GLY A 173 16.21 1.35 -12.34
CA GLY A 173 16.44 1.34 -13.79
C GLY A 173 17.86 1.02 -14.22
N SER A 174 18.80 0.90 -13.30
CA SER A 174 20.20 0.54 -13.57
C SER A 174 20.54 -0.84 -12.98
N ARG A 175 20.69 -0.89 -11.67
CA ARG A 175 21.14 -2.10 -10.99
C ARG A 175 20.64 -2.18 -9.56
N THR A 176 20.31 -3.38 -9.13
CA THR A 176 19.97 -3.70 -7.74
C THR A 176 20.87 -4.82 -7.22
N LYS A 177 21.41 -4.66 -6.01
CA LYS A 177 22.06 -5.73 -5.27
C LYS A 177 21.21 -6.14 -4.09
N ILE A 178 21.07 -7.45 -3.91
CA ILE A 178 20.24 -8.06 -2.85
C ILE A 178 21.09 -9.04 -2.09
N ALA A 179 21.25 -8.82 -0.79
CA ALA A 179 21.90 -9.75 0.10
C ALA A 179 20.87 -10.67 0.76
N VAL A 180 21.05 -11.97 0.62
CA VAL A 180 20.14 -13.00 1.10
C VAL A 180 20.84 -13.97 2.04
N SER A 181 20.09 -14.48 3.01
CA SER A 181 20.52 -15.56 3.91
C SER A 181 19.47 -16.65 3.95
N SER A 182 19.84 -17.86 4.32
CA SER A 182 18.90 -18.96 4.57
C SER A 182 18.82 -19.27 6.06
N THR A 183 17.63 -19.57 6.54
CA THR A 183 17.39 -20.11 7.88
C THR A 183 17.62 -21.62 7.93
N ASP A 184 17.53 -22.30 6.77
CA ASP A 184 17.83 -23.73 6.63
C ASP A 184 19.21 -23.92 6.00
N PRO A 185 20.15 -24.59 6.70
CA PRO A 185 21.50 -24.82 6.17
C PRO A 185 21.55 -25.70 4.90
N ASN A 186 20.48 -26.43 4.58
CA ASN A 186 20.38 -27.24 3.37
C ASN A 186 19.90 -26.46 2.14
N VAL A 187 19.47 -25.21 2.32
CA VAL A 187 18.96 -24.37 1.23
C VAL A 187 19.98 -23.32 0.86
N ASP A 188 20.47 -23.37 -0.37
CA ASP A 188 21.29 -22.30 -0.96
C ASP A 188 20.41 -21.08 -1.26
N PRO A 189 20.57 -19.96 -0.51
CA PRO A 189 19.70 -18.81 -0.67
C PRO A 189 19.88 -18.11 -2.03
N VAL A 190 21.09 -18.10 -2.58
CA VAL A 190 21.34 -17.49 -3.91
C VAL A 190 20.73 -18.37 -4.99
N GLY A 191 20.98 -19.67 -4.95
CA GLY A 191 20.42 -20.62 -5.92
C GLY A 191 18.90 -20.63 -5.92
N ALA A 192 18.25 -20.55 -4.75
CA ALA A 192 16.80 -20.46 -4.63
C ALA A 192 16.24 -19.19 -5.29
N CYS A 193 16.91 -18.06 -5.11
CA CYS A 193 16.50 -16.80 -5.71
C CYS A 193 16.76 -16.71 -7.22
N VAL A 194 17.87 -17.26 -7.69
CA VAL A 194 18.20 -17.28 -9.13
C VAL A 194 17.27 -18.23 -9.88
N GLY A 195 17.05 -19.41 -9.33
CA GLY A 195 16.26 -20.47 -9.95
C GLY A 195 16.99 -21.15 -11.11
N LEU A 196 16.34 -22.18 -11.68
CA LEU A 196 16.92 -22.95 -12.78
C LEU A 196 17.19 -22.06 -14.00
N ASN A 197 18.44 -22.01 -14.46
CA ASN A 197 18.87 -21.14 -15.57
C ASN A 197 18.52 -19.66 -15.41
N GLY A 198 18.38 -19.18 -14.17
CA GLY A 198 18.03 -17.79 -13.90
C GLY A 198 16.55 -17.44 -14.12
N ALA A 199 15.66 -18.43 -14.25
CA ALA A 199 14.27 -18.19 -14.65
C ALA A 199 13.54 -17.25 -13.68
N ARG A 200 13.73 -17.43 -12.36
CA ARG A 200 13.07 -16.63 -11.33
C ARG A 200 13.55 -15.17 -11.33
N VAL A 201 14.87 -14.97 -11.27
CA VAL A 201 15.43 -13.61 -11.29
C VAL A 201 15.15 -12.90 -12.60
N ASN A 202 15.17 -13.61 -13.75
CA ASN A 202 14.87 -13.02 -15.05
C ASN A 202 13.39 -12.57 -15.17
N ALA A 203 12.46 -13.26 -14.52
CA ALA A 203 11.05 -12.82 -14.46
C ALA A 203 10.95 -11.44 -13.79
N ILE A 204 11.70 -11.23 -12.70
CA ILE A 204 11.74 -9.94 -11.99
C ILE A 204 12.48 -8.87 -12.81
N VAL A 205 13.59 -9.22 -13.44
CA VAL A 205 14.35 -8.33 -14.35
C VAL A 205 13.45 -7.83 -15.49
N ASN A 206 12.65 -8.73 -16.07
CA ASN A 206 11.69 -8.36 -17.13
C ASN A 206 10.60 -7.42 -16.64
N GLU A 207 10.05 -7.65 -15.44
CA GLU A 207 9.07 -6.74 -14.82
C GLU A 207 9.68 -5.34 -14.58
N LEU A 208 10.95 -5.28 -14.20
CA LEU A 208 11.72 -4.04 -13.99
C LEU A 208 12.36 -3.50 -15.27
N ARG A 209 11.97 -4.02 -16.44
CA ARG A 209 12.38 -3.56 -17.78
C ARG A 209 13.89 -3.59 -18.01
N GLY A 210 14.55 -4.62 -17.51
CA GLY A 210 15.97 -4.86 -17.75
C GLY A 210 16.89 -4.29 -16.66
N GLU A 211 16.37 -3.84 -15.53
CA GLU A 211 17.16 -3.51 -14.35
C GLU A 211 17.97 -4.75 -13.92
N LYS A 212 19.30 -4.63 -13.86
CA LYS A 212 20.17 -5.75 -13.51
C LYS A 212 20.04 -6.07 -12.01
N ILE A 213 19.90 -7.36 -11.70
CA ILE A 213 19.78 -7.82 -10.31
C ILE A 213 20.93 -8.76 -10.00
N ASP A 214 21.74 -8.37 -9.00
CA ASP A 214 22.79 -9.22 -8.44
C ASP A 214 22.33 -9.73 -7.07
N ILE A 215 22.38 -11.05 -6.89
CA ILE A 215 22.01 -11.70 -5.63
C ILE A 215 23.31 -12.19 -5.00
N ILE A 216 23.55 -11.81 -3.75
CA ILE A 216 24.75 -12.13 -3.00
C ILE A 216 24.38 -12.80 -1.66
N ASN A 217 25.31 -13.61 -1.14
CA ASN A 217 25.16 -14.12 0.21
C ASN A 217 25.36 -13.00 1.25
N TRP A 218 24.48 -12.96 2.22
CA TRP A 218 24.68 -12.16 3.43
C TRP A 218 25.78 -12.79 4.29
N ASP A 219 26.62 -11.97 4.88
CA ASP A 219 27.58 -12.37 5.91
C ASP A 219 27.53 -11.35 7.03
N ASP A 220 27.60 -11.83 8.27
CA ASP A 220 27.59 -10.95 9.45
C ASP A 220 28.96 -10.25 9.63
N ASN A 221 30.01 -10.78 9.00
CA ASN A 221 31.30 -10.11 8.91
C ASN A 221 31.28 -9.09 7.78
N PRO A 222 31.44 -7.78 8.08
CA PRO A 222 31.36 -6.74 7.06
C PRO A 222 32.42 -6.86 5.97
N ALA A 223 33.60 -7.41 6.25
CA ALA A 223 34.64 -7.60 5.24
C ALA A 223 34.18 -8.62 4.17
N PHE A 224 33.61 -9.75 4.58
CA PHE A 224 33.06 -10.75 3.64
C PHE A 224 31.82 -10.24 2.91
N LEU A 225 30.95 -9.49 3.60
CA LEU A 225 29.79 -8.88 2.96
C LEU A 225 30.21 -7.89 1.85
N ILE A 226 31.23 -7.07 2.12
CA ILE A 226 31.79 -6.13 1.12
C ILE A 226 32.40 -6.89 -0.06
N GLU A 227 33.17 -7.97 0.20
CA GLU A 227 33.72 -8.83 -0.86
C GLU A 227 32.62 -9.41 -1.74
N ASN A 228 31.58 -10.00 -1.13
CA ASN A 228 30.41 -10.51 -1.84
C ASN A 228 29.70 -9.41 -2.64
N ALA A 229 29.56 -8.21 -2.07
CA ALA A 229 28.89 -7.09 -2.71
C ALA A 229 29.66 -6.53 -3.92
N LEU A 230 30.96 -6.69 -3.96
CA LEU A 230 31.80 -6.26 -5.08
C LEU A 230 31.81 -7.26 -6.25
N SER A 231 31.30 -8.49 -6.04
CA SER A 231 31.13 -9.44 -7.14
C SER A 231 30.40 -8.79 -8.34
N PRO A 232 30.85 -9.03 -9.60
CA PRO A 232 31.84 -10.00 -10.07
C PRO A 232 33.31 -9.51 -10.05
N ALA A 233 33.59 -8.33 -9.48
CA ALA A 233 34.98 -7.87 -9.38
C ALA A 233 35.80 -8.82 -8.47
N LYS A 234 37.03 -9.13 -8.92
CA LYS A 234 37.94 -9.90 -8.08
C LYS A 234 38.52 -8.99 -6.99
N VAL A 235 38.37 -9.38 -5.74
CA VAL A 235 38.93 -8.69 -4.58
C VAL A 235 40.09 -9.47 -4.05
N ILE A 236 41.20 -8.80 -3.71
CA ILE A 236 42.40 -9.43 -3.12
C ILE A 236 42.26 -9.46 -1.60
N SER A 237 41.84 -8.33 -1.01
CA SER A 237 41.60 -8.23 0.42
C SER A 237 40.64 -7.09 0.75
N VAL A 238 39.90 -7.26 1.84
CA VAL A 238 39.05 -6.23 2.44
C VAL A 238 39.43 -6.08 3.90
N VAL A 239 39.66 -4.86 4.33
CA VAL A 239 39.79 -4.50 5.75
C VAL A 239 38.67 -3.53 6.06
N ALA A 240 37.78 -3.90 6.95
CA ALA A 240 36.65 -3.08 7.37
C ALA A 240 36.84 -2.63 8.83
N ASP A 241 36.61 -1.35 9.10
CA ASP A 241 36.53 -0.77 10.42
C ASP A 241 35.07 -0.43 10.70
N GLU A 242 34.48 -1.14 11.68
CA GLU A 242 33.07 -0.98 12.06
C GLU A 242 32.81 0.31 12.84
N ASP A 243 33.80 0.75 13.64
CA ASP A 243 33.67 1.92 14.49
C ASP A 243 33.71 3.22 13.65
N GLU A 244 34.64 3.29 12.70
CA GLU A 244 34.77 4.44 11.80
C GLU A 244 33.86 4.33 10.56
N LYS A 245 33.22 3.18 10.32
CA LYS A 245 32.41 2.86 9.13
C LYS A 245 33.19 3.07 7.82
N GLU A 246 34.45 2.72 7.83
CA GLU A 246 35.33 2.79 6.69
C GLU A 246 35.78 1.38 6.26
N ALA A 247 36.02 1.20 4.98
CA ALA A 247 36.57 -0.05 4.45
C ALA A 247 37.62 0.24 3.38
N GLN A 248 38.73 -0.48 3.50
CA GLN A 248 39.78 -0.49 2.46
C GLN A 248 39.70 -1.78 1.66
N VAL A 249 39.54 -1.65 0.37
CA VAL A 249 39.44 -2.76 -0.57
C VAL A 249 40.64 -2.73 -1.54
N ILE A 250 41.35 -3.84 -1.65
CA ILE A 250 42.42 -4.01 -2.59
C ILE A 250 41.94 -4.88 -3.76
N VAL A 251 42.00 -4.33 -4.95
CA VAL A 251 41.64 -5.00 -6.21
C VAL A 251 42.87 -5.12 -7.10
N PRO A 252 42.96 -6.14 -7.99
CA PRO A 252 44.06 -6.26 -8.91
C PRO A 252 44.04 -5.15 -9.98
N ASP A 253 45.18 -4.65 -10.38
CA ASP A 253 45.33 -3.79 -11.54
C ASP A 253 45.07 -4.63 -12.82
N TYR A 254 44.24 -4.11 -13.71
CA TYR A 254 43.96 -4.69 -15.03
C TYR A 254 44.61 -3.87 -16.14
#